data_91483af8077be714cec568a4d4f45a37
#
_entry.id   91483af8077be714cec568a4d4f45a37
#
_cell.length_a   1.000
_cell.length_b   1.000
_cell.length_c   1.000
_cell.angle_alpha   90.00
_cell.angle_beta   90.00
_cell.angle_gamma   90.00
#
_symmetry.space_group_name_H-M   'P 1'
#
loop_
_entity.id
_entity.type
_entity.pdbx_description
1 polymer ?
#
loop_
_entity_poly.entity_id
_entity_poly.type
_entity_poly.pdbx_seq_one_letter_code
_entity_poly.pdbx_strand_id
1 'polypeptide(L)'
;MNKLLLCGLGVLALFISGCGKEQEQKGELALPVTTMALKKADLPLTLEFNGQTVSDLDVVVRAKVSGTIEEQFFAPGQAVSLGDRLYKIDEAKYKAVFESAQGSYQAALSQSQKAQADYARAKSLRAKNAIAQKDYDAAIATLNQAEANVKTAQANMKNAQIDLEYSQVTAPFDGVVGDTRKDVGSLASVGDELVRLSKFDPIFVKFGVSDITRLDIDNNLANGAWKRLQPSVSIIINGQEQSGSLVFIDNVINQNTATVDAKAIFDNKNGLIRPGIYTKVKVYGFYAKDSFAVPQSAISQDIKGSYVYLYNNGVVDKKYIKIASEDGNNYIVSSGLNDGDVLILDNFKKIRQGAKVQIIEQKALNDQNDSKNAK
;
A
#
# COMPACT_ATOMS: atom_id res chain seq x y z
N MET A 1 -65.41 30.27 74.12
CA MET A 1 -66.30 31.44 74.41
C MET A 1 -66.94 31.83 73.11
N ASN A 2 -68.22 31.64 73.05
CA ASN A 2 -69.30 32.39 72.35
C ASN A 2 -69.24 32.46 70.82
N LYS A 3 -70.14 31.87 70.23
CA LYS A 3 -71.59 32.13 69.98
C LYS A 3 -71.85 32.59 68.56
N LEU A 4 -72.67 31.78 67.84
CA LEU A 4 -74.04 32.06 67.37
C LEU A 4 -74.10 33.01 66.18
N LEU A 5 -74.78 32.83 65.11
CA LEU A 5 -76.18 32.54 64.76
C LEU A 5 -76.33 32.44 63.29
N LEU A 6 -76.90 31.49 62.68
CA LEU A 6 -78.33 31.26 62.34
C LEU A 6 -78.83 32.07 61.12
N CYS A 7 -79.51 31.36 60.26
CA CYS A 7 -80.60 31.68 59.33
C CYS A 7 -80.31 32.16 57.92
N GLY A 8 -80.96 31.45 56.99
CA GLY A 8 -81.50 31.96 55.77
C GLY A 8 -81.78 30.93 54.71
N LEU A 9 -82.93 30.35 54.76
CA LEU A 9 -83.63 29.54 53.77
C LEU A 9 -83.76 30.26 52.43
N GLY A 10 -83.55 29.59 51.28
CA GLY A 10 -83.89 30.08 49.95
C GLY A 10 -83.78 29.06 48.91
N VAL A 11 -84.84 28.31 48.60
CA VAL A 11 -85.05 27.42 47.48
C VAL A 11 -85.03 28.21 46.21
N LEU A 12 -84.19 27.81 45.22
CA LEU A 12 -84.47 27.99 43.81
C LEU A 12 -83.83 26.91 42.99
N ALA A 13 -84.63 25.93 42.52
CA ALA A 13 -84.28 24.99 41.49
C ALA A 13 -84.26 25.66 40.11
N LEU A 14 -83.18 25.59 39.41
CA LEU A 14 -83.13 25.90 37.96
C LEU A 14 -82.28 24.91 37.24
N PHE A 15 -82.89 24.26 36.29
CA PHE A 15 -82.39 23.37 35.26
C PHE A 15 -81.20 24.01 34.55
N ILE A 16 -80.04 23.27 34.49
CA ILE A 16 -79.05 23.47 33.46
C ILE A 16 -78.76 22.10 32.87
N SER A 17 -79.31 21.84 31.68
CA SER A 17 -78.94 20.79 30.75
C SER A 17 -77.50 21.06 30.32
N GLY A 18 -76.53 20.37 30.92
CA GLY A 18 -75.14 20.38 30.48
C GLY A 18 -75.01 19.52 29.22
N CYS A 19 -74.79 20.13 28.04
CA CYS A 19 -74.29 19.53 26.86
C CYS A 19 -73.00 18.75 27.20
N GLY A 20 -73.07 17.43 27.13
CA GLY A 20 -71.87 16.58 27.01
C GLY A 20 -71.17 16.91 25.70
N LYS A 21 -70.08 17.71 25.77
CA LYS A 21 -69.11 17.69 24.69
C LYS A 21 -68.49 16.32 24.66
N GLU A 22 -68.88 15.45 23.72
CA GLU A 22 -68.05 14.40 23.21
C GLU A 22 -66.69 15.03 22.87
N GLN A 23 -65.68 14.73 23.64
CA GLN A 23 -64.29 14.90 23.21
C GLN A 23 -64.13 14.00 22.02
N GLU A 24 -64.28 14.54 20.79
CA GLU A 24 -63.69 13.95 19.63
C GLU A 24 -62.23 13.65 19.96
N GLN A 25 -61.91 12.40 20.18
CA GLN A 25 -60.53 11.93 20.08
C GLN A 25 -60.07 12.40 18.72
N LYS A 26 -59.35 13.54 18.68
CA LYS A 26 -58.51 13.89 17.54
C LYS A 26 -57.65 12.68 17.26
N GLY A 27 -58.07 11.84 16.31
CA GLY A 27 -57.27 10.76 15.80
C GLY A 27 -55.92 11.37 15.48
N GLU A 28 -54.87 10.85 16.08
CA GLU A 28 -53.48 11.23 15.81
C GLU A 28 -53.32 11.14 14.29
N LEU A 29 -53.26 12.33 13.63
CA LEU A 29 -53.09 12.41 12.17
C LEU A 29 -51.82 11.68 11.79
N ALA A 30 -51.93 10.64 10.99
CA ALA A 30 -50.79 9.91 10.52
C ALA A 30 -49.84 10.86 9.73
N LEU A 31 -48.60 10.93 10.17
CA LEU A 31 -47.61 11.80 9.53
C LEU A 31 -47.23 11.23 8.15
N PRO A 32 -47.22 12.07 7.10
CA PRO A 32 -46.80 11.66 5.78
C PRO A 32 -45.32 11.35 5.77
N VAL A 33 -44.92 10.21 5.17
CA VAL A 33 -43.52 9.78 5.06
C VAL A 33 -43.22 9.24 3.68
N THR A 34 -41.98 9.49 3.23
CA THR A 34 -41.39 8.86 2.05
C THR A 34 -40.70 7.59 2.48
N THR A 35 -40.85 6.53 1.72
CA THR A 35 -40.29 5.21 2.06
C THR A 35 -39.48 4.61 0.93
N MET A 36 -38.64 3.64 1.26
CA MET A 36 -37.87 2.80 0.32
C MET A 36 -37.91 1.36 0.79
N ALA A 37 -38.24 0.43 -0.09
CA ALA A 37 -38.14 -0.99 0.20
C ALA A 37 -36.68 -1.44 0.18
N LEU A 38 -36.23 -2.06 1.25
CA LEU A 38 -34.88 -2.62 1.35
C LEU A 38 -34.80 -3.98 0.65
N LYS A 39 -33.74 -4.16 -0.11
CA LYS A 39 -33.46 -5.41 -0.79
C LYS A 39 -32.09 -5.92 -0.39
N LYS A 40 -32.04 -7.19 -0.06
CA LYS A 40 -30.83 -7.89 0.32
C LYS A 40 -29.93 -8.11 -0.90
N ALA A 41 -28.65 -7.79 -0.80
CA ALA A 41 -27.67 -7.95 -1.87
C ALA A 41 -26.26 -8.16 -1.35
N ASP A 42 -25.38 -8.71 -2.17
CA ASP A 42 -23.93 -8.70 -1.94
C ASP A 42 -23.40 -7.31 -2.35
N LEU A 43 -22.98 -6.51 -1.39
CA LEU A 43 -22.57 -5.13 -1.61
C LEU A 43 -21.05 -4.95 -1.53
N PRO A 44 -20.44 -4.17 -2.45
CA PRO A 44 -19.00 -3.94 -2.43
C PRO A 44 -18.59 -3.17 -1.19
N LEU A 45 -17.47 -3.57 -0.60
CA LEU A 45 -16.84 -2.88 0.52
C LEU A 45 -15.60 -2.16 0.02
N THR A 46 -15.46 -0.89 0.38
CA THR A 46 -14.26 -0.09 0.17
C THR A 46 -13.54 0.08 1.50
N LEU A 47 -12.32 -0.43 1.58
CA LEU A 47 -11.47 -0.25 2.76
C LEU A 47 -10.50 0.90 2.49
N GLU A 48 -10.50 1.93 3.33
CA GLU A 48 -9.63 3.09 3.18
C GLU A 48 -8.48 3.06 4.20
N PHE A 49 -7.27 3.31 3.71
CA PHE A 49 -6.06 3.39 4.52
C PHE A 49 -5.26 4.64 4.15
N ASN A 50 -4.41 5.10 5.06
CA ASN A 50 -3.43 6.13 4.74
C ASN A 50 -2.14 5.46 4.30
N GLY A 51 -1.61 5.89 3.17
CA GLY A 51 -0.39 5.36 2.60
C GLY A 51 0.59 6.44 2.18
N GLN A 52 1.80 6.02 1.89
CA GLN A 52 2.85 6.87 1.36
C GLN A 52 3.47 6.22 0.14
N THR A 53 3.67 7.02 -0.91
CA THR A 53 4.39 6.58 -2.10
C THR A 53 5.86 6.35 -1.78
N VAL A 54 6.41 5.24 -2.25
CA VAL A 54 7.82 4.87 -2.06
C VAL A 54 8.40 4.38 -3.37
N SER A 55 9.68 4.63 -3.57
CA SER A 55 10.44 4.05 -4.68
C SER A 55 10.66 2.56 -4.43
N ASP A 56 10.72 1.76 -5.49
CA ASP A 56 11.11 0.35 -5.38
C ASP A 56 12.60 0.23 -5.07
N LEU A 57 13.41 0.97 -5.82
CA LEU A 57 14.86 1.04 -5.65
C LEU A 57 15.24 2.48 -5.37
N ASP A 58 15.87 2.70 -4.23
CA ASP A 58 16.36 4.00 -3.77
C ASP A 58 17.70 3.81 -3.11
N VAL A 59 18.77 4.05 -3.86
CA VAL A 59 20.14 3.72 -3.48
C VAL A 59 21.02 4.96 -3.56
N VAL A 60 21.87 5.13 -2.57
CA VAL A 60 22.96 6.09 -2.62
C VAL A 60 24.16 5.39 -3.26
N VAL A 61 24.52 5.82 -4.47
CA VAL A 61 25.72 5.35 -5.17
C VAL A 61 26.95 5.88 -4.42
N ARG A 62 27.86 4.97 -4.09
CA ARG A 62 29.07 5.28 -3.29
C ARG A 62 30.33 4.99 -4.08
N ALA A 63 31.39 5.75 -3.79
CA ALA A 63 32.72 5.48 -4.31
C ALA A 63 33.25 4.15 -3.79
N LYS A 64 33.74 3.29 -4.68
CA LYS A 64 34.39 2.01 -4.34
C LYS A 64 35.92 2.09 -4.33
N VAL A 65 36.47 3.18 -4.91
CA VAL A 65 37.89 3.49 -4.95
C VAL A 65 38.11 4.95 -4.55
N SER A 66 39.36 5.30 -4.16
CA SER A 66 39.70 6.66 -3.74
C SER A 66 40.42 7.39 -4.88
N GLY A 67 40.07 8.65 -5.10
CA GLY A 67 40.70 9.51 -6.11
C GLY A 67 39.92 10.80 -6.32
N THR A 68 40.47 11.71 -7.09
CA THR A 68 39.78 12.96 -7.47
C THR A 68 38.70 12.67 -8.51
N ILE A 69 37.51 13.24 -8.36
CA ILE A 69 36.45 13.17 -9.36
C ILE A 69 36.88 14.05 -10.54
N GLU A 70 37.12 13.45 -11.71
CA GLU A 70 37.53 14.16 -12.93
C GLU A 70 36.32 14.65 -13.72
N GLU A 71 35.31 13.80 -13.87
CA GLU A 71 34.15 14.09 -14.73
C GLU A 71 32.86 13.59 -14.09
N GLN A 72 31.76 14.31 -14.39
CA GLN A 72 30.37 13.93 -14.08
C GLN A 72 29.60 13.89 -15.40
N PHE A 73 28.87 12.80 -15.67
CA PHE A 73 28.21 12.54 -16.96
C PHE A 73 26.68 12.73 -16.94
N PHE A 74 26.13 13.29 -15.89
CA PHE A 74 24.69 13.49 -15.75
C PHE A 74 24.39 14.89 -15.21
N ALA A 75 23.14 15.34 -15.38
CA ALA A 75 22.58 16.49 -14.68
C ALA A 75 21.63 16.01 -13.56
N PRO A 76 21.52 16.72 -12.42
CA PRO A 76 20.52 16.43 -11.39
C PRO A 76 19.11 16.39 -11.98
N GLY A 77 18.33 15.36 -11.64
CA GLY A 77 17.00 15.12 -12.19
C GLY A 77 16.97 14.38 -13.53
N GLN A 78 18.11 14.04 -14.12
CA GLN A 78 18.18 13.30 -15.39
C GLN A 78 17.84 11.82 -15.16
N ALA A 79 17.11 11.22 -16.12
CA ALA A 79 16.94 9.77 -16.20
C ALA A 79 18.20 9.13 -16.78
N VAL A 80 18.63 8.02 -16.20
CA VAL A 80 19.77 7.20 -16.61
C VAL A 80 19.38 5.74 -16.69
N SER A 81 20.06 4.99 -17.53
CA SER A 81 19.88 3.56 -17.71
C SER A 81 20.94 2.76 -16.96
N LEU A 82 20.65 1.49 -16.67
CA LEU A 82 21.61 0.53 -16.11
C LEU A 82 22.94 0.57 -16.90
N GLY A 83 24.05 0.79 -16.20
CA GLY A 83 25.40 0.83 -16.78
C GLY A 83 25.82 2.20 -17.33
N ASP A 84 24.93 3.20 -17.39
CA ASP A 84 25.32 4.57 -17.77
C ASP A 84 26.39 5.11 -16.82
N ARG A 85 27.39 5.80 -17.37
CA ARG A 85 28.45 6.42 -16.58
C ARG A 85 27.90 7.59 -15.78
N LEU A 86 28.18 7.61 -14.49
CA LEU A 86 27.80 8.69 -13.58
C LEU A 86 29.02 9.58 -13.28
N TYR A 87 30.11 8.97 -12.83
CA TYR A 87 31.32 9.70 -12.50
C TYR A 87 32.57 8.97 -13.05
N LYS A 88 33.61 9.74 -13.31
CA LYS A 88 34.96 9.26 -13.54
C LYS A 88 35.84 9.74 -12.38
N ILE A 89 36.44 8.82 -11.66
CA ILE A 89 37.45 9.05 -10.63
C ILE A 89 38.81 8.86 -11.29
N ASP A 90 39.82 9.67 -10.93
CA ASP A 90 41.18 9.57 -11.48
C ASP A 90 41.66 8.11 -11.56
N GLU A 91 41.76 7.63 -12.77
CA GLU A 91 42.09 6.23 -13.08
C GLU A 91 43.58 5.97 -13.28
N ALA A 92 44.43 7.02 -13.35
CA ALA A 92 45.84 6.91 -13.74
C ALA A 92 46.60 5.90 -12.88
N LYS A 93 46.43 5.99 -11.55
CA LYS A 93 47.03 5.02 -10.61
C LYS A 93 46.55 3.60 -10.80
N TYR A 94 45.25 3.40 -10.98
CA TYR A 94 44.64 2.05 -11.13
C TYR A 94 45.04 1.43 -12.44
N LYS A 95 45.13 2.20 -13.52
CA LYS A 95 45.60 1.76 -14.82
C LYS A 95 47.04 1.31 -14.77
N ALA A 96 47.94 2.07 -14.11
CA ALA A 96 49.35 1.67 -13.96
C ALA A 96 49.49 0.37 -13.13
N VAL A 97 48.68 0.18 -12.08
CA VAL A 97 48.69 -1.07 -11.30
C VAL A 97 48.16 -2.23 -12.12
N PHE A 98 47.12 -2.06 -12.91
CA PHE A 98 46.58 -3.09 -13.80
C PHE A 98 47.62 -3.49 -14.85
N GLU A 99 48.28 -2.54 -15.54
CA GLU A 99 49.33 -2.82 -16.54
C GLU A 99 50.50 -3.57 -15.91
N SER A 100 50.95 -3.22 -14.73
CA SER A 100 52.00 -3.94 -13.98
C SER A 100 51.59 -5.37 -13.62
N ALA A 101 50.35 -5.59 -13.15
CA ALA A 101 49.81 -6.90 -12.83
C ALA A 101 49.67 -7.77 -14.10
N GLN A 102 49.25 -7.17 -15.24
CA GLN A 102 49.18 -7.80 -16.53
C GLN A 102 50.57 -8.30 -17.01
N GLY A 103 51.61 -7.46 -16.86
CA GLY A 103 53.00 -7.86 -17.15
C GLY A 103 53.47 -9.05 -16.29
N SER A 104 53.11 -9.02 -15.00
CA SER A 104 53.45 -10.13 -14.08
C SER A 104 52.73 -11.43 -14.44
N TYR A 105 51.48 -11.35 -14.86
CA TYR A 105 50.72 -12.51 -15.38
C TYR A 105 51.37 -13.09 -16.63
N GLN A 106 51.75 -12.25 -17.59
CA GLN A 106 52.38 -12.66 -18.82
C GLN A 106 53.74 -13.34 -18.54
N ALA A 107 54.54 -12.85 -17.61
CA ALA A 107 55.81 -13.47 -17.19
C ALA A 107 55.55 -14.84 -16.58
N ALA A 108 54.58 -14.97 -15.66
CA ALA A 108 54.21 -16.25 -15.07
C ALA A 108 53.71 -17.27 -16.12
N LEU A 109 52.94 -16.83 -17.10
CA LEU A 109 52.44 -17.65 -18.20
C LEU A 109 53.61 -18.20 -19.05
N SER A 110 54.60 -17.35 -19.38
CA SER A 110 55.80 -17.75 -20.15
C SER A 110 56.64 -18.77 -19.36
N GLN A 111 56.79 -18.60 -18.04
CA GLN A 111 57.48 -19.55 -17.20
C GLN A 111 56.76 -20.91 -17.12
N SER A 112 55.40 -20.90 -17.04
CA SER A 112 54.62 -22.13 -17.06
C SER A 112 54.73 -22.87 -18.40
N GLN A 113 54.71 -22.16 -19.52
CA GLN A 113 54.94 -22.75 -20.84
C GLN A 113 56.30 -23.41 -20.96
N LYS A 114 57.35 -22.76 -20.41
CA LYS A 114 58.71 -23.38 -20.37
C LYS A 114 58.69 -24.64 -19.49
N ALA A 115 58.12 -24.59 -18.28
CA ALA A 115 58.05 -25.75 -17.38
C ALA A 115 57.23 -26.91 -18.03
N GLN A 116 56.17 -26.62 -18.73
CA GLN A 116 55.35 -27.57 -19.48
C GLN A 116 56.18 -28.27 -20.56
N ALA A 117 57.00 -27.53 -21.33
CA ALA A 117 57.87 -28.07 -22.36
C ALA A 117 59.00 -28.96 -21.74
N ASP A 118 59.57 -28.51 -20.59
CA ASP A 118 60.58 -29.30 -19.86
C ASP A 118 59.97 -30.59 -19.30
N TYR A 119 58.78 -30.55 -18.71
CA TYR A 119 58.05 -31.74 -18.28
C TYR A 119 57.72 -32.69 -19.42
N ALA A 120 57.29 -32.19 -20.57
CA ALA A 120 57.00 -33.02 -21.73
C ALA A 120 58.24 -33.78 -22.24
N ARG A 121 59.42 -33.10 -22.26
CA ARG A 121 60.71 -33.72 -22.53
C ARG A 121 61.09 -34.78 -21.51
N ALA A 122 61.00 -34.48 -20.24
CA ALA A 122 61.29 -35.40 -19.12
C ALA A 122 60.39 -36.65 -19.21
N LYS A 123 59.10 -36.47 -19.47
CA LYS A 123 58.10 -37.55 -19.66
C LYS A 123 58.49 -38.49 -20.81
N SER A 124 58.92 -37.96 -21.96
CA SER A 124 59.38 -38.73 -23.08
C SER A 124 60.67 -39.53 -22.81
N LEU A 125 61.63 -38.91 -22.13
CA LEU A 125 62.89 -39.58 -21.71
C LEU A 125 62.65 -40.65 -20.65
N ARG A 126 61.75 -40.44 -19.74
CA ARG A 126 61.37 -41.40 -18.68
C ARG A 126 60.75 -42.65 -19.30
N ALA A 127 59.85 -42.46 -20.26
CA ALA A 127 59.26 -43.61 -21.01
C ALA A 127 60.32 -44.50 -21.74
N LYS A 128 61.48 -43.92 -22.04
CA LYS A 128 62.59 -44.61 -22.62
C LYS A 128 63.67 -45.08 -21.59
N ASN A 129 63.38 -44.95 -20.28
CA ASN A 129 64.31 -45.18 -19.18
C ASN A 129 65.66 -44.40 -19.31
N ALA A 130 65.63 -43.22 -19.92
CA ALA A 130 66.76 -42.36 -20.20
C ALA A 130 67.05 -41.27 -19.18
N ILE A 131 66.25 -41.15 -18.12
CA ILE A 131 66.45 -40.21 -16.98
C ILE A 131 66.15 -40.87 -15.63
N ALA A 132 66.70 -40.30 -14.52
CA ALA A 132 66.42 -40.75 -13.19
C ALA A 132 65.01 -40.39 -12.76
N GLN A 133 64.39 -41.17 -11.84
CA GLN A 133 63.06 -40.86 -11.26
C GLN A 133 63.03 -39.48 -10.60
N LYS A 134 64.09 -39.14 -9.86
CA LYS A 134 64.24 -37.83 -9.18
C LYS A 134 64.12 -36.65 -10.14
N ASP A 135 64.68 -36.76 -11.36
CA ASP A 135 64.66 -35.68 -12.36
C ASP A 135 63.27 -35.50 -12.94
N TYR A 136 62.59 -36.64 -13.15
CA TYR A 136 61.17 -36.60 -13.61
C TYR A 136 60.25 -35.99 -12.57
N ASP A 137 60.40 -36.38 -11.28
CA ASP A 137 59.62 -35.85 -10.17
C ASP A 137 59.89 -34.34 -9.96
N ALA A 138 61.15 -33.90 -10.14
CA ALA A 138 61.51 -32.49 -10.11
C ALA A 138 60.85 -31.70 -11.26
N ALA A 139 60.75 -32.24 -12.45
CA ALA A 139 60.06 -31.59 -13.57
C ALA A 139 58.53 -31.42 -13.31
N ILE A 140 57.90 -32.44 -12.70
CA ILE A 140 56.51 -32.36 -12.24
C ILE A 140 56.32 -31.26 -11.22
N ALA A 141 57.17 -31.25 -10.21
CA ALA A 141 57.10 -30.24 -9.11
C ALA A 141 57.26 -28.80 -9.65
N THR A 142 58.24 -28.63 -10.61
CA THR A 142 58.47 -27.33 -11.25
C THR A 142 57.26 -26.88 -12.10
N LEU A 143 56.64 -27.81 -12.85
CA LEU A 143 55.41 -27.51 -13.60
C LEU A 143 54.26 -27.09 -12.67
N ASN A 144 54.01 -27.87 -11.61
CA ASN A 144 52.94 -27.58 -10.67
C ASN A 144 53.15 -26.19 -9.95
N GLN A 145 54.44 -25.90 -9.61
CA GLN A 145 54.77 -24.58 -9.04
C GLN A 145 54.53 -23.44 -10.05
N ALA A 146 54.92 -23.61 -11.29
CA ALA A 146 54.72 -22.60 -12.32
C ALA A 146 53.24 -22.37 -12.62
N GLU A 147 52.43 -23.42 -12.66
CA GLU A 147 50.96 -23.34 -12.84
C GLU A 147 50.31 -22.62 -11.63
N ALA A 148 50.76 -22.88 -10.43
CA ALA A 148 50.31 -22.18 -9.21
C ALA A 148 50.61 -20.67 -9.31
N ASN A 149 51.83 -20.32 -9.76
CA ASN A 149 52.25 -18.92 -9.95
C ASN A 149 51.39 -18.21 -11.01
N VAL A 150 51.01 -18.87 -12.09
CA VAL A 150 50.06 -18.33 -13.09
C VAL A 150 48.72 -17.98 -12.44
N LYS A 151 48.15 -18.88 -11.63
CA LYS A 151 46.88 -18.64 -10.93
C LYS A 151 46.95 -17.44 -10.01
N THR A 152 48.07 -17.32 -9.25
CA THR A 152 48.28 -16.18 -8.37
C THR A 152 48.40 -14.86 -9.12
N ALA A 153 49.21 -14.82 -10.18
CA ALA A 153 49.39 -13.63 -11.01
C ALA A 153 48.07 -13.23 -11.73
N GLN A 154 47.28 -14.20 -12.20
CA GLN A 154 45.96 -13.98 -12.78
C GLN A 154 44.99 -13.36 -11.79
N ALA A 155 44.96 -13.85 -10.54
CA ALA A 155 44.12 -13.29 -9.51
C ALA A 155 44.50 -11.83 -9.19
N ASN A 156 45.80 -11.53 -9.09
CA ASN A 156 46.30 -10.17 -8.88
C ASN A 156 45.92 -9.22 -10.03
N MET A 157 46.07 -9.66 -11.26
CA MET A 157 45.62 -8.91 -12.45
C MET A 157 44.13 -8.65 -12.42
N LYS A 158 43.32 -9.65 -12.05
CA LYS A 158 41.86 -9.48 -11.92
C LYS A 158 41.47 -8.49 -10.86
N ASN A 159 42.13 -8.49 -9.70
CA ASN A 159 41.90 -7.51 -8.63
C ASN A 159 42.21 -6.09 -9.11
N ALA A 160 43.35 -5.89 -9.77
CA ALA A 160 43.72 -4.59 -10.32
C ALA A 160 42.74 -4.11 -11.42
N GLN A 161 42.21 -5.04 -12.22
CA GLN A 161 41.17 -4.74 -13.19
C GLN A 161 39.88 -4.27 -12.51
N ILE A 162 39.46 -4.93 -11.45
CA ILE A 162 38.25 -4.55 -10.69
C ILE A 162 38.40 -3.14 -10.11
N ASP A 163 39.56 -2.81 -9.54
CA ASP A 163 39.83 -1.48 -8.99
C ASP A 163 39.80 -0.41 -10.11
N LEU A 164 40.34 -0.69 -11.27
CA LEU A 164 40.24 0.17 -12.45
C LEU A 164 38.81 0.32 -12.95
N GLU A 165 38.02 -0.75 -12.99
CA GLU A 165 36.60 -0.68 -13.33
C GLU A 165 35.81 0.16 -12.32
N TYR A 166 36.15 0.12 -11.03
CA TYR A 166 35.52 0.92 -9.99
C TYR A 166 35.84 2.41 -10.05
N SER A 167 36.90 2.82 -10.78
CA SER A 167 37.15 4.24 -11.06
C SER A 167 36.11 4.86 -11.99
N GLN A 168 35.40 4.03 -12.76
CA GLN A 168 34.24 4.43 -13.57
C GLN A 168 32.97 4.05 -12.82
N VAL A 169 32.34 5.03 -12.16
CA VAL A 169 31.11 4.82 -11.40
C VAL A 169 29.93 4.79 -12.36
N THR A 170 29.17 3.71 -12.36
CA THR A 170 28.03 3.50 -13.26
C THR A 170 26.71 3.36 -12.48
N ALA A 171 25.58 3.60 -13.16
CA ALA A 171 24.26 3.40 -12.64
C ALA A 171 23.97 1.90 -12.41
N PRO A 172 23.57 1.51 -11.19
CA PRO A 172 23.28 0.11 -10.87
C PRO A 172 21.91 -0.37 -11.36
N PHE A 173 21.03 0.53 -11.79
CA PHE A 173 19.69 0.27 -12.37
C PHE A 173 19.17 1.50 -13.09
N ASP A 174 18.09 1.34 -13.87
CA ASP A 174 17.39 2.44 -14.54
C ASP A 174 16.66 3.31 -13.51
N GLY A 175 16.90 4.62 -13.54
CA GLY A 175 16.30 5.52 -12.56
C GLY A 175 16.55 6.98 -12.83
N VAL A 176 16.18 7.82 -11.88
CA VAL A 176 16.42 9.25 -11.92
C VAL A 176 17.48 9.61 -10.90
N VAL A 177 18.48 10.34 -11.36
CA VAL A 177 19.59 10.79 -10.53
C VAL A 177 19.15 11.99 -9.70
N GLY A 178 19.42 11.96 -8.40
CA GLY A 178 19.17 13.06 -7.48
C GLY A 178 20.25 14.13 -7.53
N ASP A 179 20.28 14.93 -6.47
CA ASP A 179 21.33 15.95 -6.29
C ASP A 179 22.68 15.31 -5.96
N THR A 180 23.75 15.95 -6.42
CA THR A 180 25.14 15.51 -6.20
C THR A 180 25.55 15.69 -4.76
N ARG A 181 26.34 14.73 -4.22
CA ARG A 181 26.94 14.83 -2.89
C ARG A 181 28.41 15.24 -2.95
N LYS A 182 29.03 15.05 -4.11
CA LYS A 182 30.42 15.38 -4.40
C LYS A 182 30.52 16.01 -5.79
N ASP A 183 31.22 17.11 -5.89
CA ASP A 183 31.43 17.84 -7.15
C ASP A 183 32.73 17.40 -7.82
N VAL A 184 32.83 17.70 -9.13
CA VAL A 184 34.06 17.54 -9.91
C VAL A 184 35.20 18.33 -9.26
N GLY A 185 36.38 17.75 -9.17
CA GLY A 185 37.54 18.27 -8.46
C GLY A 185 37.63 17.89 -6.98
N SER A 186 36.57 17.33 -6.40
CA SER A 186 36.57 16.83 -5.02
C SER A 186 37.30 15.50 -4.90
N LEU A 187 37.96 15.28 -3.76
CA LEU A 187 38.51 13.96 -3.40
C LEU A 187 37.38 13.05 -2.92
N ALA A 188 37.21 11.90 -3.56
CA ALA A 188 36.38 10.80 -3.11
C ALA A 188 37.21 9.76 -2.39
N SER A 189 36.72 9.28 -1.24
CA SER A 189 37.25 8.14 -0.50
C SER A 189 36.31 6.95 -0.61
N VAL A 190 36.82 5.73 -0.40
CA VAL A 190 35.98 4.52 -0.40
C VAL A 190 34.85 4.66 0.61
N GLY A 191 33.61 4.47 0.15
CA GLY A 191 32.40 4.59 0.96
C GLY A 191 31.72 5.96 0.91
N ASP A 192 32.36 6.99 0.35
CA ASP A 192 31.77 8.32 0.21
C ASP A 192 30.52 8.29 -0.67
N GLU A 193 29.49 9.01 -0.25
CA GLU A 193 28.24 9.19 -1.01
C GLU A 193 28.51 10.11 -2.19
N LEU A 194 28.18 9.66 -3.39
CA LEU A 194 28.35 10.43 -4.61
C LEU A 194 27.03 11.03 -5.08
N VAL A 195 26.02 10.20 -5.25
CA VAL A 195 24.72 10.61 -5.76
C VAL A 195 23.64 9.61 -5.36
N ARG A 196 22.40 10.07 -5.20
CA ARG A 196 21.22 9.23 -5.00
C ARG A 196 20.61 8.86 -6.33
N LEU A 197 20.28 7.60 -6.51
CA LEU A 197 19.57 7.08 -7.68
C LEU A 197 18.29 6.42 -7.22
N SER A 198 17.15 6.88 -7.76
CA SER A 198 15.83 6.38 -7.37
C SER A 198 15.04 5.95 -8.60
N LYS A 199 14.35 4.81 -8.49
CA LYS A 199 13.48 4.29 -9.54
C LYS A 199 12.03 4.74 -9.28
N PHE A 200 11.42 5.47 -10.22
CA PHE A 200 10.08 6.03 -10.09
C PHE A 200 9.00 5.24 -10.83
N ASP A 201 9.37 4.35 -11.74
CA ASP A 201 8.44 3.50 -12.48
C ASP A 201 8.93 2.04 -12.43
N PRO A 202 8.08 1.14 -11.92
CA PRO A 202 6.82 1.42 -11.23
C PRO A 202 7.01 2.12 -9.88
N ILE A 203 5.96 2.82 -9.40
CA ILE A 203 5.93 3.40 -8.06
C ILE A 203 5.16 2.48 -7.12
N PHE A 204 5.55 2.46 -5.86
CA PHE A 204 4.84 1.69 -4.85
C PHE A 204 4.16 2.62 -3.85
N VAL A 205 3.11 2.11 -3.23
CA VAL A 205 2.49 2.76 -2.06
C VAL A 205 2.54 1.78 -0.91
N LYS A 206 3.17 2.21 0.17
CA LYS A 206 3.20 1.49 1.44
C LYS A 206 2.11 2.03 2.34
N PHE A 207 1.30 1.16 2.94
CA PHE A 207 0.25 1.53 3.88
C PHE A 207 0.12 0.50 4.99
N GLY A 208 -0.31 0.97 6.16
CA GLY A 208 -0.51 0.12 7.33
C GLY A 208 -1.98 -0.25 7.48
N VAL A 209 -2.26 -1.52 7.66
CA VAL A 209 -3.57 -2.03 8.06
C VAL A 209 -3.52 -2.30 9.55
N SER A 210 -4.41 -1.67 10.36
CA SER A 210 -4.40 -1.90 11.80
C SER A 210 -4.69 -3.38 12.13
N ASP A 211 -4.13 -3.86 13.22
CA ASP A 211 -4.35 -5.22 13.70
C ASP A 211 -5.84 -5.53 13.92
N ILE A 212 -6.59 -4.58 14.45
CA ILE A 212 -8.05 -4.67 14.65
C ILE A 212 -8.76 -4.84 13.30
N THR A 213 -8.44 -3.98 12.32
CA THR A 213 -9.04 -4.06 10.97
C THR A 213 -8.69 -5.38 10.30
N ARG A 214 -7.46 -5.86 10.46
CA ARG A 214 -7.02 -7.14 9.91
C ARG A 214 -7.80 -8.30 10.53
N LEU A 215 -7.95 -8.32 11.85
CA LEU A 215 -8.75 -9.33 12.55
C LEU A 215 -10.23 -9.30 12.13
N ASP A 216 -10.79 -8.11 11.97
CA ASP A 216 -12.18 -7.95 11.51
C ASP A 216 -12.37 -8.49 10.07
N ILE A 217 -11.43 -8.21 9.17
CA ILE A 217 -11.44 -8.78 7.81
C ILE A 217 -11.38 -10.31 7.88
N ASP A 218 -10.42 -10.86 8.61
CA ASP A 218 -10.22 -12.31 8.71
C ASP A 218 -11.43 -13.00 9.35
N ASN A 219 -12.01 -12.45 10.42
CA ASN A 219 -13.20 -12.96 11.07
C ASN A 219 -14.42 -12.93 10.14
N ASN A 220 -14.66 -11.83 9.42
CA ASN A 220 -15.79 -11.71 8.50
C ASN A 220 -15.65 -12.63 7.28
N LEU A 221 -14.43 -12.88 6.82
CA LEU A 221 -14.18 -13.87 5.77
C LEU A 221 -14.38 -15.31 6.29
N ALA A 222 -13.89 -15.62 7.47
CA ALA A 222 -13.98 -16.95 8.07
C ALA A 222 -15.42 -17.36 8.41
N ASN A 223 -16.24 -16.43 8.93
CA ASN A 223 -17.65 -16.67 9.24
C ASN A 223 -18.58 -16.56 8.02
N GLY A 224 -18.03 -16.20 6.84
CA GLY A 224 -18.77 -16.09 5.59
C GLY A 224 -19.65 -14.84 5.45
N ALA A 225 -19.56 -13.88 6.38
CA ALA A 225 -20.24 -12.58 6.28
C ALA A 225 -19.68 -11.73 5.13
N TRP A 226 -18.40 -11.88 4.83
CA TRP A 226 -17.76 -11.27 3.67
C TRP A 226 -17.27 -12.33 2.69
N LYS A 227 -17.17 -11.94 1.42
CA LYS A 227 -16.41 -12.68 0.40
C LYS A 227 -15.31 -11.78 -0.18
N ARG A 228 -14.20 -12.39 -0.56
CA ARG A 228 -13.11 -11.73 -1.25
C ARG A 228 -13.04 -12.24 -2.69
N LEU A 229 -13.06 -11.31 -3.63
CA LEU A 229 -12.65 -11.52 -5.01
C LEU A 229 -11.19 -11.06 -5.17
N GLN A 230 -10.74 -10.90 -6.41
CA GLN A 230 -9.39 -10.38 -6.66
C GLN A 230 -9.27 -8.94 -6.14
N PRO A 231 -8.44 -8.66 -5.14
CA PRO A 231 -8.32 -7.32 -4.60
C PRO A 231 -7.63 -6.39 -5.60
N SER A 232 -8.20 -5.22 -5.80
CA SER A 232 -7.60 -4.10 -6.51
C SER A 232 -7.41 -2.92 -5.58
N VAL A 233 -6.49 -2.03 -5.92
CA VAL A 233 -6.15 -0.89 -5.09
C VAL A 233 -6.20 0.36 -5.93
N SER A 234 -6.68 1.46 -5.38
CA SER A 234 -6.53 2.77 -5.99
C SER A 234 -5.96 3.80 -5.02
N ILE A 235 -5.37 4.84 -5.59
CA ILE A 235 -4.90 6.02 -4.86
C ILE A 235 -5.43 7.28 -5.53
N ILE A 236 -5.52 8.37 -4.76
CA ILE A 236 -5.94 9.65 -5.29
C ILE A 236 -4.73 10.59 -5.29
N ILE A 237 -4.27 10.96 -6.48
CA ILE A 237 -3.17 11.90 -6.68
C ILE A 237 -3.69 13.08 -7.49
N ASN A 238 -3.52 14.31 -6.98
CA ASN A 238 -4.01 15.54 -7.63
C ASN A 238 -5.50 15.49 -8.03
N GLY A 239 -6.35 14.82 -7.21
CA GLY A 239 -7.77 14.67 -7.48
C GLY A 239 -8.13 13.62 -8.53
N GLN A 240 -7.15 12.93 -9.10
CA GLN A 240 -7.36 11.81 -10.04
C GLN A 240 -7.16 10.48 -9.34
N GLU A 241 -8.09 9.56 -9.54
CA GLU A 241 -7.98 8.20 -9.05
C GLU A 241 -7.14 7.37 -10.01
N GLN A 242 -6.12 6.71 -9.48
CA GLN A 242 -5.24 5.83 -10.22
C GLN A 242 -5.33 4.41 -9.66
N SER A 243 -5.57 3.46 -10.55
CA SER A 243 -5.68 2.04 -10.18
C SER A 243 -4.32 1.37 -10.15
N GLY A 244 -4.17 0.42 -9.23
CA GLY A 244 -2.97 -0.40 -9.07
C GLY A 244 -3.32 -1.79 -8.54
N SER A 245 -2.30 -2.56 -8.23
CA SER A 245 -2.43 -3.92 -7.73
C SER A 245 -1.79 -4.10 -6.37
N LEU A 246 -2.43 -4.85 -5.51
CA LEU A 246 -1.86 -5.26 -4.22
C LEU A 246 -0.76 -6.30 -4.47
N VAL A 247 0.47 -6.02 -4.02
CA VAL A 247 1.64 -6.88 -4.25
C VAL A 247 1.98 -7.69 -3.02
N PHE A 248 1.85 -7.07 -1.84
CA PHE A 248 2.35 -7.64 -0.61
C PHE A 248 1.50 -7.21 0.58
N ILE A 249 1.25 -8.14 1.48
CA ILE A 249 0.74 -7.90 2.83
C ILE A 249 1.65 -8.68 3.76
N ASP A 250 2.24 -8.01 4.74
CA ASP A 250 3.09 -8.67 5.74
C ASP A 250 2.25 -9.61 6.62
N ASN A 251 2.90 -10.65 7.11
CA ASN A 251 2.32 -11.59 8.08
C ASN A 251 2.66 -11.22 9.52
N VAL A 252 3.53 -10.22 9.72
CA VAL A 252 4.00 -9.79 11.03
C VAL A 252 3.45 -8.42 11.38
N ILE A 253 2.89 -8.29 12.57
CA ILE A 253 2.42 -7.01 13.10
C ILE A 253 3.63 -6.20 13.57
N ASN A 254 3.76 -4.98 13.09
CA ASN A 254 4.73 -4.02 13.60
C ASN A 254 4.29 -3.57 15.01
N GLN A 255 5.04 -3.97 16.02
CA GLN A 255 4.70 -3.72 17.43
C GLN A 255 4.69 -2.22 17.80
N ASN A 256 5.43 -1.38 17.06
CA ASN A 256 5.49 0.06 17.35
C ASN A 256 4.26 0.82 16.83
N THR A 257 3.66 0.33 15.75
CA THR A 257 2.52 0.99 15.07
C THR A 257 1.22 0.22 15.23
N ALA A 258 1.26 -1.02 15.74
CA ALA A 258 0.14 -1.96 15.80
C ALA A 258 -0.54 -2.14 14.42
N THR A 259 0.27 -2.17 13.35
CA THR A 259 -0.20 -2.33 11.97
C THR A 259 0.51 -3.46 11.25
N VAL A 260 -0.16 -4.02 10.26
CA VAL A 260 0.44 -4.92 9.25
C VAL A 260 0.78 -4.08 8.03
N ASP A 261 2.01 -4.14 7.58
CA ASP A 261 2.46 -3.42 6.39
C ASP A 261 1.90 -4.06 5.11
N ALA A 262 1.35 -3.24 4.24
CA ALA A 262 0.92 -3.63 2.91
C ALA A 262 1.57 -2.75 1.84
N LYS A 263 1.79 -3.32 0.65
CA LYS A 263 2.44 -2.65 -0.48
C LYS A 263 1.63 -2.88 -1.76
N ALA A 264 1.30 -1.81 -2.45
CA ALA A 264 0.64 -1.83 -3.74
C ALA A 264 1.53 -1.20 -4.82
N ILE A 265 1.41 -1.65 -6.07
CA ILE A 265 2.19 -1.19 -7.22
C ILE A 265 1.29 -0.40 -8.17
N PHE A 266 1.86 0.67 -8.73
CA PHE A 266 1.20 1.56 -9.69
C PHE A 266 2.14 1.88 -10.84
N ASP A 267 1.61 1.93 -12.05
CA ASP A 267 2.35 2.43 -13.21
C ASP A 267 2.60 3.93 -13.06
N ASN A 268 3.81 4.39 -13.36
CA ASN A 268 4.19 5.79 -13.25
C ASN A 268 5.09 6.24 -14.42
N LYS A 269 4.78 5.75 -15.62
CA LYS A 269 5.57 6.03 -16.84
C LYS A 269 5.81 7.50 -17.09
N ASN A 270 4.86 8.34 -16.69
CA ASN A 270 4.96 9.79 -16.85
C ASN A 270 5.76 10.48 -15.72
N GLY A 271 6.24 9.74 -14.71
CA GLY A 271 6.98 10.26 -13.57
C GLY A 271 6.22 11.28 -12.71
N LEU A 272 4.88 11.33 -12.81
CA LEU A 272 4.04 12.31 -12.10
C LEU A 272 3.98 12.03 -10.59
N ILE A 273 4.00 10.78 -10.21
CA ILE A 273 3.98 10.37 -8.81
C ILE A 273 5.41 10.30 -8.30
N ARG A 274 5.71 11.13 -7.31
CA ARG A 274 7.01 11.13 -6.67
C ARG A 274 6.99 10.33 -5.37
N PRO A 275 8.09 9.70 -4.97
CA PRO A 275 8.19 9.08 -3.64
C PRO A 275 8.02 10.13 -2.54
N GLY A 276 7.43 9.72 -1.41
CA GLY A 276 7.21 10.57 -0.25
C GLY A 276 5.85 11.26 -0.17
N ILE A 277 4.97 11.11 -1.18
CA ILE A 277 3.62 11.70 -1.17
C ILE A 277 2.71 10.86 -0.27
N TYR A 278 1.99 11.51 0.64
CA TYR A 278 0.92 10.88 1.41
C TYR A 278 -0.37 10.87 0.61
N THR A 279 -1.06 9.74 0.60
CA THR A 279 -2.31 9.57 -0.14
C THR A 279 -3.25 8.60 0.57
N LYS A 280 -4.54 8.73 0.27
CA LYS A 280 -5.52 7.72 0.66
C LYS A 280 -5.45 6.53 -0.30
N VAL A 281 -5.39 5.36 0.27
CA VAL A 281 -5.37 4.07 -0.44
C VAL A 281 -6.73 3.44 -0.26
N LYS A 282 -7.43 3.17 -1.35
CA LYS A 282 -8.69 2.44 -1.36
C LYS A 282 -8.44 1.01 -1.82
N VAL A 283 -8.87 0.06 -1.03
CA VAL A 283 -8.78 -1.37 -1.35
C VAL A 283 -10.17 -1.89 -1.65
N TYR A 284 -10.34 -2.46 -2.82
CA TYR A 284 -11.57 -3.05 -3.34
C TYR A 284 -11.48 -4.57 -3.42
N GLY A 285 -12.59 -5.22 -3.78
CA GLY A 285 -12.64 -6.66 -3.98
C GLY A 285 -13.15 -7.42 -2.77
N PHE A 286 -13.61 -6.71 -1.74
CA PHE A 286 -14.38 -7.29 -0.65
C PHE A 286 -15.86 -6.99 -0.83
N TYR A 287 -16.72 -7.93 -0.44
CA TYR A 287 -18.17 -7.80 -0.53
C TYR A 287 -18.81 -8.27 0.76
N ALA A 288 -19.68 -7.43 1.33
CA ALA A 288 -20.56 -7.85 2.42
C ALA A 288 -21.72 -8.67 1.84
N LYS A 289 -21.82 -9.92 2.26
CA LYS A 289 -22.92 -10.79 1.84
C LYS A 289 -24.21 -10.40 2.53
N ASP A 290 -25.32 -10.62 1.81
CA ASP A 290 -26.67 -10.52 2.40
C ASP A 290 -26.90 -9.18 3.14
N SER A 291 -26.35 -8.09 2.63
CA SER A 291 -26.34 -6.77 3.25
C SER A 291 -27.32 -5.81 2.59
N PHE A 292 -27.54 -4.64 3.19
CA PHE A 292 -28.47 -3.63 2.73
C PHE A 292 -27.77 -2.30 2.49
N ALA A 293 -28.07 -1.65 1.36
CA ALA A 293 -27.66 -0.27 1.10
C ALA A 293 -28.69 0.68 1.71
N VAL A 294 -28.28 1.47 2.68
CA VAL A 294 -29.14 2.40 3.41
C VAL A 294 -28.61 3.82 3.22
N PRO A 295 -29.40 4.78 2.71
CA PRO A 295 -28.98 6.16 2.58
C PRO A 295 -28.52 6.74 3.93
N GLN A 296 -27.39 7.45 3.93
CA GLN A 296 -26.84 8.08 5.16
C GLN A 296 -27.86 8.98 5.84
N SER A 297 -28.70 9.69 5.06
CA SER A 297 -29.75 10.57 5.57
C SER A 297 -30.83 9.84 6.37
N ALA A 298 -31.00 8.53 6.20
CA ALA A 298 -32.00 7.73 6.90
C ALA A 298 -31.47 7.11 8.21
N ILE A 299 -30.18 7.24 8.48
CA ILE A 299 -29.55 6.69 9.69
C ILE A 299 -29.49 7.77 10.77
N SER A 300 -29.93 7.42 11.95
CA SER A 300 -29.82 8.23 13.15
C SER A 300 -28.99 7.51 14.19
N GLN A 301 -28.47 8.25 15.18
CA GLN A 301 -27.64 7.68 16.23
C GLN A 301 -28.14 8.12 17.61
N ASP A 302 -28.08 7.22 18.57
CA ASP A 302 -28.31 7.50 19.99
C ASP A 302 -27.25 6.80 20.87
N ILE A 303 -27.44 6.83 22.19
CA ILE A 303 -26.50 6.25 23.16
C ILE A 303 -26.30 4.72 22.95
N LYS A 304 -27.29 4.03 22.37
CA LYS A 304 -27.25 2.59 22.14
C LYS A 304 -26.60 2.22 20.80
N GLY A 305 -26.46 3.20 19.88
CA GLY A 305 -25.85 2.97 18.57
C GLY A 305 -26.64 3.58 17.42
N SER A 306 -26.28 3.17 16.20
CA SER A 306 -26.94 3.59 14.97
C SER A 306 -28.26 2.86 14.78
N TYR A 307 -29.28 3.57 14.33
CA TYR A 307 -30.61 3.01 14.09
C TYR A 307 -31.28 3.65 12.89
N VAL A 308 -32.31 2.96 12.40
CA VAL A 308 -33.21 3.45 11.35
C VAL A 308 -34.66 3.36 11.81
N TYR A 309 -35.53 4.09 11.11
CA TYR A 309 -36.96 3.95 11.26
C TYR A 309 -37.55 3.17 10.09
N LEU A 310 -38.33 2.13 10.41
CA LEU A 310 -39.05 1.29 9.46
C LEU A 310 -40.54 1.60 9.53
N TYR A 311 -41.21 1.48 8.40
CA TYR A 311 -42.67 1.48 8.31
C TYR A 311 -43.18 0.06 8.52
N ASN A 312 -44.02 -0.12 9.52
CA ASN A 312 -44.68 -1.39 9.82
C ASN A 312 -46.18 -1.18 10.00
N ASN A 313 -46.97 -1.50 8.96
CA ASN A 313 -48.45 -1.42 8.99
C ASN A 313 -49.00 -0.09 9.56
N GLY A 314 -48.48 1.04 9.10
CA GLY A 314 -48.94 2.37 9.55
C GLY A 314 -48.26 2.91 10.80
N VAL A 315 -47.29 2.18 11.36
CA VAL A 315 -46.61 2.57 12.61
C VAL A 315 -45.09 2.55 12.36
N VAL A 316 -44.41 3.51 13.00
CA VAL A 316 -42.94 3.59 12.98
C VAL A 316 -42.34 2.57 13.94
N ASP A 317 -41.47 1.73 13.42
CA ASP A 317 -40.63 0.82 14.22
C ASP A 317 -39.17 1.29 14.17
N LYS A 318 -38.50 1.35 15.34
CA LYS A 318 -37.10 1.73 15.47
C LYS A 318 -36.23 0.51 15.55
N LYS A 319 -35.32 0.31 14.60
CA LYS A 319 -34.40 -0.83 14.56
C LYS A 319 -32.95 -0.39 14.66
N TYR A 320 -32.19 -0.99 15.58
CA TYR A 320 -30.74 -0.81 15.66
C TYR A 320 -30.05 -1.61 14.60
N ILE A 321 -29.03 -1.03 13.98
CA ILE A 321 -28.30 -1.59 12.86
C ILE A 321 -26.80 -1.61 13.12
N LYS A 322 -26.08 -2.52 12.43
CA LYS A 322 -24.63 -2.53 12.40
C LYS A 322 -24.17 -2.12 11.00
N ILE A 323 -23.43 -1.03 10.93
CA ILE A 323 -22.82 -0.53 9.71
C ILE A 323 -21.52 -1.29 9.48
N ALA A 324 -21.32 -1.81 8.27
CA ALA A 324 -20.12 -2.52 7.85
C ALA A 324 -19.13 -1.59 7.15
N SER A 325 -19.61 -0.68 6.31
CA SER A 325 -18.80 0.25 5.53
C SER A 325 -19.64 1.40 5.00
N GLU A 326 -18.97 2.39 4.44
CA GLU A 326 -19.53 3.52 3.72
C GLU A 326 -19.32 3.33 2.22
N ASP A 327 -20.35 3.57 1.41
CA ASP A 327 -20.30 3.50 -0.05
C ASP A 327 -21.03 4.71 -0.65
N GLY A 328 -20.25 5.72 -0.99
CA GLY A 328 -20.76 6.99 -1.53
C GLY A 328 -21.74 7.68 -0.58
N ASN A 329 -23.02 7.77 -0.95
CA ASN A 329 -24.08 8.38 -0.14
C ASN A 329 -24.85 7.35 0.71
N ASN A 330 -24.43 6.08 0.70
CA ASN A 330 -25.08 5.00 1.43
C ASN A 330 -24.13 4.40 2.46
N TYR A 331 -24.72 3.84 3.51
CA TYR A 331 -24.03 2.91 4.40
C TYR A 331 -24.41 1.48 4.05
N ILE A 332 -23.44 0.59 4.09
CA ILE A 332 -23.66 -0.86 3.96
C ILE A 332 -23.97 -1.39 5.35
N VAL A 333 -25.19 -1.88 5.52
CA VAL A 333 -25.69 -2.43 6.79
C VAL A 333 -25.64 -3.95 6.73
N SER A 334 -24.86 -4.55 7.62
CA SER A 334 -24.64 -6.01 7.69
C SER A 334 -25.62 -6.76 8.61
N SER A 335 -26.26 -6.06 9.54
CA SER A 335 -27.23 -6.70 10.43
C SER A 335 -28.24 -5.71 11.02
N GLY A 336 -29.38 -6.22 11.49
CA GLY A 336 -30.47 -5.43 12.08
C GLY A 336 -31.64 -5.20 11.13
N LEU A 337 -31.55 -5.61 9.87
CA LEU A 337 -32.59 -5.45 8.84
C LEU A 337 -32.97 -6.79 8.23
N ASN A 338 -34.17 -6.88 7.64
CA ASN A 338 -34.64 -8.04 6.91
C ASN A 338 -34.99 -7.66 5.46
N ASP A 339 -34.96 -8.65 4.58
CA ASP A 339 -35.40 -8.47 3.22
C ASP A 339 -36.87 -8.08 3.17
N GLY A 340 -37.20 -7.00 2.43
CA GLY A 340 -38.54 -6.43 2.35
C GLY A 340 -38.87 -5.43 3.45
N ASP A 341 -38.01 -5.16 4.44
CA ASP A 341 -38.22 -4.05 5.38
C ASP A 341 -38.40 -2.74 4.62
N VAL A 342 -39.37 -1.89 5.03
CA VAL A 342 -39.67 -0.63 4.39
C VAL A 342 -39.07 0.51 5.20
N LEU A 343 -38.01 1.12 4.68
CA LEU A 343 -37.23 2.18 5.32
C LEU A 343 -37.94 3.54 5.15
N ILE A 344 -38.04 4.32 6.22
CA ILE A 344 -38.50 5.71 6.18
C ILE A 344 -37.32 6.63 5.87
N LEU A 345 -37.49 7.55 4.91
CA LEU A 345 -36.43 8.40 4.37
C LEU A 345 -36.49 9.87 4.85
N ASP A 346 -37.58 10.30 5.49
CA ASP A 346 -37.78 11.69 5.88
C ASP A 346 -38.53 11.87 7.20
N ASN A 347 -38.81 13.13 7.56
CA ASN A 347 -39.59 13.53 8.76
C ASN A 347 -39.03 13.04 10.10
N PHE A 348 -37.74 12.69 10.21
CA PHE A 348 -37.08 12.11 11.38
C PHE A 348 -37.24 12.96 12.66
N LYS A 349 -37.42 14.29 12.53
CA LYS A 349 -37.64 15.21 13.69
C LYS A 349 -39.04 15.09 14.29
N LYS A 350 -40.01 14.59 13.51
CA LYS A 350 -41.42 14.52 13.89
C LYS A 350 -41.87 13.10 14.23
N ILE A 351 -41.16 12.11 13.83
CA ILE A 351 -41.48 10.69 14.05
C ILE A 351 -40.69 10.16 15.25
N ARG A 352 -41.29 9.20 15.92
CA ARG A 352 -40.66 8.40 17.00
C ARG A 352 -41.26 7.00 16.97
N GLN A 353 -40.66 6.09 17.67
CA GLN A 353 -41.18 4.72 17.77
C GLN A 353 -42.65 4.72 18.19
N GLY A 354 -43.50 3.98 17.49
CA GLY A 354 -44.91 3.87 17.72
C GLY A 354 -45.75 4.99 17.10
N ALA A 355 -45.16 6.02 16.46
CA ALA A 355 -45.91 7.09 15.80
C ALA A 355 -46.68 6.53 14.58
N LYS A 356 -47.92 7.07 14.37
CA LYS A 356 -48.71 6.70 13.16
C LYS A 356 -48.20 7.47 11.98
N VAL A 357 -47.96 6.73 10.85
CA VAL A 357 -47.44 7.29 9.61
C VAL A 357 -48.21 6.75 8.42
N GLN A 358 -48.24 7.55 7.36
CA GLN A 358 -48.85 7.18 6.07
C GLN A 358 -47.84 7.40 4.97
N ILE A 359 -47.70 6.40 4.09
CA ILE A 359 -46.84 6.49 2.91
C ILE A 359 -47.44 7.44 1.91
N ILE A 360 -46.70 8.46 1.47
CA ILE A 360 -47.06 9.35 0.39
C ILE A 360 -46.27 9.10 -0.88
N GLU A 361 -45.06 8.58 -0.74
CA GLU A 361 -44.16 8.26 -1.85
C GLU A 361 -43.32 7.05 -1.48
N GLN A 362 -43.13 6.14 -2.46
CA GLN A 362 -42.20 5.01 -2.32
C GLN A 362 -41.14 5.12 -3.40
N LYS A 363 -39.87 5.34 -2.99
CA LYS A 363 -38.73 5.42 -3.91
C LYS A 363 -38.19 4.03 -4.25
N ALA A 364 -37.83 3.84 -5.51
CA ALA A 364 -37.10 2.65 -5.96
C ALA A 364 -35.61 2.80 -5.69
N LEU A 365 -34.91 1.68 -5.46
CA LEU A 365 -33.47 1.64 -5.18
C LEU A 365 -32.57 2.26 -6.26
N ASN A 366 -33.07 2.41 -7.51
CA ASN A 366 -32.28 2.81 -8.68
C ASN A 366 -32.27 4.32 -8.99
N ASP A 367 -33.05 5.17 -8.33
CA ASP A 367 -33.18 6.59 -8.71
C ASP A 367 -31.99 7.48 -8.32
N GLN A 368 -30.96 6.95 -7.67
CA GLN A 368 -29.81 7.75 -7.23
C GLN A 368 -28.62 7.78 -8.20
N ASN A 369 -28.58 6.94 -9.23
CA ASN A 369 -27.46 6.91 -10.19
C ASN A 369 -27.66 7.79 -11.43
N ASP A 370 -28.87 8.21 -11.76
CA ASP A 370 -29.14 8.97 -12.99
C ASP A 370 -28.90 10.48 -12.89
N SER A 371 -28.68 11.03 -11.68
CA SER A 371 -28.41 12.47 -11.53
C SER A 371 -26.94 12.88 -11.75
N LYS A 372 -26.01 11.95 -12.01
CA LYS A 372 -24.59 12.26 -12.30
C LYS A 372 -24.24 12.32 -13.80
N ASN A 373 -25.14 11.94 -14.71
CA ASN A 373 -24.89 11.99 -16.16
C ASN A 373 -25.56 13.17 -16.89
N ALA A 374 -26.14 14.12 -16.15
CA ALA A 374 -26.73 15.31 -16.73
C ALA A 374 -26.10 16.58 -16.12
N LYS A 375 -24.81 16.81 -16.44
CA LYS A 375 -24.19 18.16 -16.51
C LYS A 375 -22.82 18.08 -17.16
#